data_3abff0904f17b509bcc4a8b048c1a6f4
#
_entry.id   3abff0904f17b509bcc4a8b048c1a6f4
#
_cell.length_a   1.000
_cell.length_b   1.000
_cell.length_c   1.000
_cell.angle_alpha   90.00
_cell.angle_beta   90.00
_cell.angle_gamma   90.00
#
_symmetry.space_group_name_H-M   'P 1'
#
loop_
_entity.id
_entity.type
_entity.pdbx_description
1 polymer ?
#
loop_
_entity_poly.entity_id
_entity_poly.type
_entity_poly.pdbx_seq_one_letter_code
_entity_poly.pdbx_strand_id
1 'polypeptide(L)' 'MNLSDYLSNQGHGAATRLAKEIGGYSSDVSDWCTGARQVPLEHCVAIEQATKGQVTRKDLRPDDWERIWPELSEKEGV' A
#
# COMPACT_ATOMS: atom_id res chain seq x y z
N MET A 1 -6.25 -6.05 3.20
CA MET A 1 -6.63 -6.12 1.76
C MET A 1 -5.43 -5.71 0.91
N ASN A 2 -5.13 -6.44 -0.15
CA ASN A 2 -4.01 -6.02 -1.00
C ASN A 2 -4.41 -4.84 -1.89
N LEU A 3 -3.42 -4.15 -2.44
CA LEU A 3 -3.66 -2.93 -3.19
C LEU A 3 -4.49 -3.18 -4.45
N SER A 4 -4.23 -4.27 -5.16
CA SER A 4 -4.95 -4.61 -6.38
C SER A 4 -6.45 -4.80 -6.09
N ASP A 5 -6.78 -5.53 -5.03
CA ASP A 5 -8.18 -5.75 -4.64
C ASP A 5 -8.85 -4.45 -4.21
N TYR A 6 -8.13 -3.62 -3.46
CA TYR A 6 -8.66 -2.33 -3.03
C TYR A 6 -9.05 -1.46 -4.23
N LEU A 7 -8.13 -1.36 -5.20
CA LEU A 7 -8.38 -0.53 -6.39
C LEU A 7 -9.51 -1.07 -7.24
N SER A 8 -9.62 -2.39 -7.35
CA SER A 8 -10.73 -3.03 -8.08
C SER A 8 -12.08 -2.68 -7.44
N ASN A 9 -12.13 -2.64 -6.12
CA ASN A 9 -13.35 -2.31 -5.38
C ASN A 9 -13.72 -0.83 -5.48
N GLN A 10 -12.72 0.03 -5.67
CA GLN A 10 -12.95 1.48 -5.78
C GLN A 10 -13.43 1.91 -7.16
N GLY A 11 -13.27 1.05 -8.16
CA GLY A 11 -13.77 1.30 -9.50
C GLY A 11 -12.79 2.01 -10.40
N HIS A 12 -13.29 2.48 -11.54
CA HIS A 12 -12.48 3.10 -12.59
C HIS A 12 -11.80 4.37 -12.10
N GLY A 13 -10.53 4.53 -12.43
CA GLY A 13 -9.76 5.72 -12.07
C GLY A 13 -9.21 5.73 -10.66
N ALA A 14 -9.40 4.64 -9.89
CA ALA A 14 -8.93 4.58 -8.51
C ALA A 14 -7.42 4.71 -8.40
N ALA A 15 -6.65 4.10 -9.31
CA ALA A 15 -5.20 4.20 -9.29
C ALA A 15 -4.72 5.64 -9.48
N THR A 16 -5.37 6.38 -10.37
CA THR A 16 -5.03 7.78 -10.60
C THR A 16 -5.34 8.63 -9.37
N ARG A 17 -6.49 8.39 -8.74
CA ARG A 17 -6.85 9.12 -7.52
C ARG A 17 -5.87 8.85 -6.39
N LEU A 18 -5.52 7.58 -6.19
CA LEU A 18 -4.57 7.22 -5.14
C LEU A 18 -3.21 7.83 -5.40
N ALA A 19 -2.74 7.79 -6.65
CA ALA A 19 -1.46 8.39 -7.02
C ALA A 19 -1.41 9.87 -6.66
N LYS A 20 -2.49 10.60 -6.92
CA LYS A 20 -2.56 12.01 -6.54
C LYS A 20 -2.51 12.21 -5.04
N GLU A 21 -3.19 11.37 -4.27
CA GLU A 21 -3.22 11.50 -2.81
C GLU A 21 -1.86 11.25 -2.17
N ILE A 22 -1.08 10.33 -2.73
CA ILE A 22 0.23 9.99 -2.16
C ILE A 22 1.39 10.74 -2.80
N GLY A 23 1.11 11.58 -3.81
CA GLY A 23 2.15 12.35 -4.49
C GLY A 23 2.98 11.53 -5.47
N GLY A 24 2.42 10.44 -6.00
CA GLY A 24 3.11 9.57 -6.96
C GLY A 24 2.47 9.63 -8.34
N TYR A 25 2.77 8.61 -9.15
CA TYR A 25 2.23 8.48 -10.51
C TYR A 25 1.36 7.24 -10.63
N SER A 26 0.34 7.30 -11.50
CA SER A 26 -0.53 6.15 -11.71
C SER A 26 0.21 4.94 -12.29
N SER A 27 1.26 5.17 -13.09
CA SER A 27 2.10 4.09 -13.60
C SER A 27 2.81 3.35 -12.46
N ASP A 28 3.26 4.07 -11.45
CA ASP A 28 3.88 3.45 -10.28
C ASP A 28 2.88 2.59 -9.53
N VAL A 29 1.67 3.11 -9.32
CA VAL A 29 0.61 2.36 -8.64
C VAL A 29 0.30 1.06 -9.40
N SER A 30 0.23 1.14 -10.72
CA SER A 30 0.01 -0.03 -11.57
C SER A 30 1.11 -1.08 -11.39
N ASP A 31 2.38 -0.64 -11.37
CA ASP A 31 3.52 -1.54 -11.17
C ASP A 31 3.47 -2.22 -9.80
N TRP A 32 3.04 -1.50 -8.78
CA TRP A 32 2.90 -2.07 -7.44
C TRP A 32 1.79 -3.13 -7.40
N CYS A 33 0.69 -2.90 -8.12
CA CYS A 33 -0.42 -3.84 -8.18
C CYS A 33 -0.04 -5.16 -8.88
N THR A 34 0.79 -5.08 -9.91
CA THR A 34 1.20 -6.26 -10.68
C THR A 34 2.39 -6.99 -10.07
N GLY A 35 3.06 -6.37 -9.10
CA GLY A 35 4.26 -6.92 -8.51
C GLY A 35 5.53 -6.65 -9.29
N ALA A 36 5.45 -5.82 -10.33
CA ALA A 36 6.63 -5.47 -11.12
C ALA A 36 7.64 -4.65 -10.31
N ARG A 37 7.16 -3.88 -9.33
CA ARG A 37 8.02 -3.09 -8.44
C ARG A 37 7.43 -3.13 -7.03
N GLN A 38 8.31 -3.05 -6.03
CA GLN A 38 7.88 -2.96 -4.63
C GLN A 38 7.53 -1.52 -4.29
N VAL A 39 6.56 -1.35 -3.40
CA VAL A 39 6.16 -0.02 -2.92
C VAL A 39 7.29 0.55 -2.07
N PRO A 40 7.79 1.76 -2.36
CA PRO A 40 8.77 2.41 -1.49
C PRO A 40 8.23 2.62 -0.08
N LEU A 41 9.11 2.61 0.91
CA LEU A 41 8.71 2.72 2.31
C LEU A 41 7.89 3.98 2.59
N GLU A 42 8.28 5.09 2.00
CA GLU A 42 7.59 6.37 2.17
C GLU A 42 6.15 6.32 1.65
N HIS A 43 5.93 5.56 0.58
CA HIS A 43 4.58 5.42 0.01
C HIS A 43 3.73 4.41 0.76
N CYS A 44 4.35 3.46 1.45
CA CYS A 44 3.60 2.47 2.23
C CYS A 44 2.74 3.15 3.29
N VAL A 45 3.32 4.05 4.05
CA VAL A 45 2.59 4.78 5.09
C VAL A 45 1.52 5.67 4.46
N ALA A 46 1.85 6.35 3.37
CA ALA A 46 0.91 7.23 2.68
C ALA A 46 -0.29 6.45 2.15
N ILE A 47 -0.06 5.27 1.58
CA ILE A 47 -1.15 4.43 1.06
C ILE A 47 -2.03 3.93 2.21
N GLU A 48 -1.42 3.52 3.32
CA GLU A 48 -2.20 3.08 4.48
C GLU A 48 -3.11 4.20 4.97
N GLN A 49 -2.61 5.41 5.04
CA GLN A 49 -3.40 6.57 5.47
C GLN A 49 -4.48 6.92 4.44
N ALA A 50 -4.13 6.94 3.16
CA ALA A 50 -5.06 7.27 2.09
C ALA A 50 -6.22 6.27 1.99
N THR A 51 -5.95 5.00 2.30
CA THR A 51 -6.97 3.95 2.25
C THR A 51 -7.66 3.74 3.60
N LYS A 52 -7.35 4.58 4.58
CA LYS A 52 -7.91 4.49 5.94
C LYS A 52 -7.69 3.12 6.57
N GLY A 53 -6.51 2.56 6.32
CA GLY A 53 -6.12 1.28 6.89
C GLY A 53 -6.62 0.05 6.16
N GLN A 54 -7.36 0.20 5.07
CA GLN A 54 -7.82 -0.95 4.30
C GLN A 54 -6.67 -1.66 3.59
N VAL A 55 -5.68 -0.89 3.12
CA VAL A 55 -4.43 -1.45 2.60
C VAL A 55 -3.34 -1.06 3.59
N THR A 56 -2.81 -2.04 4.30
CA THR A 56 -1.84 -1.79 5.37
C THR A 56 -0.41 -1.92 4.84
N ARG A 57 0.54 -1.46 5.65
CA ARG A 57 1.96 -1.64 5.34
C ARG A 57 2.32 -3.11 5.22
N LYS A 58 1.66 -3.98 5.99
CA LYS A 58 1.84 -5.44 5.89
C LYS A 58 1.39 -5.96 4.54
N ASP A 59 0.26 -5.46 4.03
CA ASP A 59 -0.26 -5.85 2.72
C ASP A 59 0.68 -5.43 1.59
N LEU A 60 1.33 -4.27 1.75
CA LEU A 60 2.20 -3.72 0.72
C LEU A 60 3.59 -4.36 0.72
N ARG A 61 4.07 -4.79 1.87
CA ARG A 61 5.39 -5.42 2.00
C ARG A 61 5.30 -6.68 2.86
N PRO A 62 4.64 -7.73 2.36
CA PRO A 62 4.38 -8.92 3.16
C PRO A 62 5.63 -9.70 3.57
N ASP A 63 6.73 -9.55 2.82
CA ASP A 63 7.94 -10.31 3.07
C ASP A 63 8.87 -9.66 4.10
N ASP A 64 8.81 -8.35 4.26
CA ASP A 64 9.80 -7.63 5.07
C ASP A 64 9.24 -6.60 6.04
N TRP A 65 7.91 -6.50 6.17
CA TRP A 65 7.30 -5.50 7.06
C TRP A 65 7.77 -5.67 8.52
N GLU A 66 7.99 -6.90 8.97
CA GLU A 66 8.44 -7.16 10.35
C GLU A 66 9.82 -6.56 10.61
N ARG A 67 10.68 -6.59 9.61
CA ARG A 67 12.04 -6.04 9.72
C ARG A 67 12.01 -4.52 9.69
N ILE A 68 11.15 -3.94 8.86
CA ILE A 68 11.05 -2.51 8.67
C ILE A 68 10.29 -1.84 9.81
N TRP A 69 9.18 -2.47 10.21
CA TRP A 69 8.29 -1.93 11.25
C TRP A 69 8.05 -2.96 12.35
N PRO A 70 9.07 -3.28 13.15
CA PRO A 70 8.90 -4.27 14.21
C PRO A 70 7.84 -3.90 15.24
N GLU A 71 7.54 -2.61 15.40
CA GLU A 71 6.50 -2.14 16.30
C GLU A 71 5.11 -2.64 15.92
N LEU A 72 4.87 -2.94 14.64
CA LEU A 72 3.59 -3.50 14.22
C LEU A 72 3.41 -4.92 14.75
N SER A 73 4.49 -5.70 14.76
CA SER A 73 4.47 -7.05 15.31
C SER A 73 4.25 -7.03 16.81
N GLU A 74 4.90 -6.11 17.51
CA GLU A 74 4.74 -5.96 18.97
C GLU A 74 3.30 -5.64 19.35
N LYS A 75 2.65 -4.75 18.60
CA LYS A 75 1.27 -4.38 18.87
C LYS A 75 0.32 -5.56 18.70
N GLU A 76 0.60 -6.43 17.76
CA GLU A 76 -0.25 -7.60 17.50
C GLU A 76 0.04 -8.75 18.45
N GLY A 77 1.26 -8.83 18.95
CA GLY A 77 1.70 -9.91 19.82
C GLY A 77 1.25 -9.76 21.27
N VAL A 78 0.69 -8.64 21.61
CA VAL A 78 0.28 -8.38 23.01
C VAL A 78 -1.14 -8.81 23.27
#